data_b9abf238a56c124349b497315bfd1dcf
#
_entry.id   b9abf238a56c124349b497315bfd1dcf
#
_cell.length_a   1.000
_cell.length_b   1.000
_cell.length_c   1.000
_cell.angle_alpha   90.00
_cell.angle_beta   90.00
_cell.angle_gamma   90.00
#
_symmetry.space_group_name_H-M   'P 1'
#
loop_
_entity.id
_entity.type
_entity.pdbx_description
1 polymer ?
#
loop_
_entity_poly.entity_id
_entity_poly.type
_entity_poly.pdbx_seq_one_letter_code
_entity_poly.pdbx_strand_id
1 'polypeptide(L)'
;MTLGLLFLVVPIAAAQAPAVVGDAANGKALFTVHQCWACHGYNGETGTRLLQENGTFVRRLQTVDGFVSFIRAPRPDQAPPAASTLSMPSYGVTSLSDRQAADLLSYIKTFKPTTPPLKDIPLLNRMLNEGGKASGPIAK
;
A
#
# COMPACT_ATOMS: atom_id res chain seq x y z
N MET A 1 1.15 68.49 -4.92
CA MET A 1 2.13 67.51 -4.41
C MET A 1 1.37 66.30 -3.91
N THR A 2 1.29 65.26 -4.75
CA THR A 2 0.57 64.00 -4.46
C THR A 2 1.58 62.97 -3.99
N LEU A 3 1.50 62.57 -2.71
CA LEU A 3 2.38 61.60 -2.09
C LEU A 3 1.84 60.20 -2.46
N GLY A 4 2.50 59.48 -3.37
CA GLY A 4 2.17 58.11 -3.72
C GLY A 4 2.68 57.15 -2.67
N LEU A 5 1.77 56.42 -2.01
CA LEU A 5 2.09 55.35 -1.05
C LEU A 5 2.43 54.08 -1.81
N LEU A 6 3.70 53.70 -1.81
CA LEU A 6 4.17 52.46 -2.41
C LEU A 6 3.94 51.27 -1.44
N PHE A 7 2.96 50.42 -1.75
CA PHE A 7 2.76 49.17 -0.99
C PHE A 7 3.78 48.12 -1.45
N LEU A 8 4.73 47.77 -0.58
CA LEU A 8 5.60 46.61 -0.77
C LEU A 8 4.82 45.34 -0.51
N VAL A 9 4.50 44.57 -1.55
CA VAL A 9 3.95 43.22 -1.42
C VAL A 9 5.10 42.25 -1.19
N VAL A 10 5.26 41.78 0.04
CA VAL A 10 6.22 40.73 0.37
C VAL A 10 5.61 39.37 0.01
N PRO A 11 6.19 38.57 -0.90
CA PRO A 11 5.68 37.23 -1.17
C PRO A 11 5.92 36.34 0.07
N ILE A 12 4.85 35.81 0.65
CA ILE A 12 4.93 34.78 1.68
C ILE A 12 5.27 33.48 0.94
N ALA A 13 6.53 33.07 1.04
CA ALA A 13 6.95 31.73 0.59
C ALA A 13 6.24 30.70 1.49
N ALA A 14 5.26 29.99 0.95
CA ALA A 14 4.66 28.86 1.63
C ALA A 14 5.74 27.77 1.80
N ALA A 15 6.20 27.57 3.04
CA ALA A 15 7.09 26.47 3.37
C ALA A 15 6.35 25.16 3.10
N GLN A 16 6.75 24.42 2.08
CA GLN A 16 6.23 23.08 1.83
C GLN A 16 6.69 22.16 2.96
N ALA A 17 5.74 21.54 3.65
CA ALA A 17 6.06 20.52 4.62
C ALA A 17 6.91 19.41 3.97
N PRO A 18 7.95 18.90 4.65
CA PRO A 18 8.78 17.83 4.09
C PRO A 18 7.91 16.64 3.71
N ALA A 19 8.12 16.09 2.52
CA ALA A 19 7.41 14.90 2.07
C ALA A 19 7.66 13.76 3.07
N VAL A 20 6.59 13.17 3.59
CA VAL A 20 6.69 12.06 4.54
C VAL A 20 7.27 10.85 3.79
N VAL A 21 8.55 10.59 4.01
CA VAL A 21 9.20 9.37 3.54
C VAL A 21 8.80 8.25 4.49
N GLY A 22 8.06 7.26 3.98
CA GLY A 22 7.62 6.13 4.78
C GLY A 22 8.71 5.07 4.93
N ASP A 23 8.62 4.27 6.00
CA ASP A 23 9.46 3.11 6.26
C ASP A 23 8.85 1.85 5.61
N ALA A 24 9.51 1.32 4.57
CA ALA A 24 9.03 0.13 3.88
C ALA A 24 9.09 -1.15 4.73
N ALA A 25 9.99 -1.24 5.72
CA ALA A 25 10.07 -2.39 6.61
C ALA A 25 8.86 -2.42 7.55
N ASN A 26 8.52 -1.28 8.16
CA ASN A 26 7.29 -1.13 8.93
C ASN A 26 6.05 -1.32 8.04
N GLY A 27 6.06 -0.80 6.82
CA GLY A 27 5.00 -1.00 5.83
C GLY A 27 4.74 -2.47 5.52
N LYS A 28 5.78 -3.30 5.42
CA LYS A 28 5.66 -4.77 5.27
C LYS A 28 4.96 -5.41 6.46
N ALA A 29 5.32 -5.02 7.67
CA ALA A 29 4.67 -5.51 8.88
C ALA A 29 3.18 -5.13 8.90
N LEU A 30 2.86 -3.88 8.57
CA LEU A 30 1.48 -3.39 8.47
C LEU A 30 0.68 -4.13 7.39
N PHE A 31 1.25 -4.37 6.21
CA PHE A 31 0.63 -5.14 5.13
C PHE A 31 0.25 -6.56 5.58
N THR A 32 1.10 -7.17 6.42
CA THR A 32 0.86 -8.49 6.99
C THR A 32 -0.21 -8.45 8.08
N VAL A 33 -0.08 -7.54 9.04
CA VAL A 33 -1.00 -7.43 10.20
C VAL A 33 -2.43 -7.09 9.74
N HIS A 34 -2.57 -6.18 8.78
CA HIS A 34 -3.87 -5.81 8.22
C HIS A 34 -4.37 -6.79 7.15
N GLN A 35 -3.66 -7.88 6.91
CA GLN A 35 -4.01 -8.95 5.96
C GLN A 35 -4.27 -8.45 4.53
N CYS A 36 -3.62 -7.37 4.13
CA CYS A 36 -3.78 -6.80 2.79
C CYS A 36 -3.46 -7.83 1.69
N TRP A 37 -2.52 -8.73 1.98
CA TRP A 37 -2.12 -9.84 1.13
C TRP A 37 -3.26 -10.80 0.78
N ALA A 38 -4.28 -10.92 1.64
CA ALA A 38 -5.40 -11.87 1.42
C ALA A 38 -6.20 -11.53 0.16
N CYS A 39 -6.30 -10.24 -0.17
CA CYS A 39 -6.98 -9.77 -1.39
C CYS A 39 -6.00 -9.34 -2.48
N HIS A 40 -4.83 -8.81 -2.11
CA HIS A 40 -3.89 -8.20 -3.05
C HIS A 40 -2.70 -9.08 -3.41
N GLY A 41 -2.55 -10.26 -2.77
CA GLY A 41 -1.34 -11.08 -2.91
C GLY A 41 -0.14 -10.47 -2.19
N TYR A 42 1.00 -11.13 -2.28
CA TYR A 42 2.21 -10.70 -1.58
C TYR A 42 3.03 -9.65 -2.33
N ASN A 43 2.70 -9.43 -3.60
CA ASN A 43 3.35 -8.46 -4.49
C ASN A 43 2.32 -7.66 -5.31
N GLY A 44 1.06 -7.60 -4.85
CA GLY A 44 -0.02 -6.90 -5.53
C GLY A 44 -0.52 -7.61 -6.79
N GLU A 45 -0.28 -8.92 -6.91
CA GLU A 45 -0.55 -9.73 -8.09
C GLU A 45 -1.99 -10.25 -8.19
N THR A 46 -2.76 -10.17 -7.09
CA THR A 46 -4.16 -10.65 -7.06
C THR A 46 -5.16 -9.52 -6.82
N GLY A 47 -6.43 -9.81 -7.04
CA GLY A 47 -7.51 -8.85 -6.81
C GLY A 47 -7.43 -7.64 -7.73
N THR A 48 -7.77 -6.47 -7.18
CA THR A 48 -7.60 -5.22 -7.92
C THR A 48 -6.12 -4.90 -8.05
N ARG A 49 -5.63 -4.86 -9.28
CA ARG A 49 -4.22 -4.62 -9.57
C ARG A 49 -3.74 -3.30 -8.96
N LEU A 50 -2.62 -3.35 -8.25
CA LEU A 50 -1.92 -2.19 -7.73
C LEU A 50 -0.96 -1.59 -8.77
N LEU A 51 -0.48 -2.44 -9.68
CA LEU A 51 0.39 -2.10 -10.81
C LEU A 51 -0.37 -2.25 -12.12
N GLN A 52 -0.14 -1.35 -13.04
CA GLN A 52 -0.57 -1.46 -14.44
C GLN A 52 0.35 -2.43 -15.20
N GLU A 53 -0.05 -2.85 -16.39
CA GLU A 53 0.74 -3.76 -17.22
C GLU A 53 2.13 -3.21 -17.61
N ASN A 54 2.24 -1.88 -17.71
CA ASN A 54 3.53 -1.20 -17.95
C ASN A 54 4.41 -1.07 -16.70
N GLY A 55 4.02 -1.67 -15.56
CA GLY A 55 4.75 -1.62 -14.30
C GLY A 55 4.59 -0.32 -13.51
N THR A 56 3.75 0.61 -13.95
CA THR A 56 3.46 1.83 -13.19
C THR A 56 2.36 1.59 -12.15
N PHE A 57 2.45 2.27 -11.02
CA PHE A 57 1.39 2.20 -9.99
C PHE A 57 0.14 2.94 -10.45
N VAL A 58 -1.02 2.41 -10.09
CA VAL A 58 -2.30 3.10 -10.31
C VAL A 58 -2.29 4.48 -9.63
N ARG A 59 -3.05 5.42 -10.18
CA ARG A 59 -3.01 6.85 -9.80
C ARG A 59 -3.06 7.09 -8.28
N ARG A 60 -3.84 6.32 -7.55
CA ARG A 60 -4.01 6.46 -6.09
C ARG A 60 -2.77 6.12 -5.28
N LEU A 61 -1.86 5.33 -5.85
CA LEU A 61 -0.62 4.90 -5.22
C LEU A 61 0.57 5.80 -5.60
N GLN A 62 0.35 6.85 -6.38
CA GLN A 62 1.45 7.73 -6.80
C GLN A 62 1.86 8.68 -5.68
N THR A 63 0.91 9.15 -4.85
CA THR A 63 1.14 10.06 -3.73
C THR A 63 0.62 9.50 -2.41
N VAL A 64 1.19 9.95 -1.29
CA VAL A 64 0.72 9.58 0.05
C VAL A 64 -0.72 10.05 0.25
N ASP A 65 -1.04 11.29 -0.11
CA ASP A 65 -2.40 11.85 0.06
C ASP A 65 -3.44 11.09 -0.75
N GLY A 66 -3.11 10.73 -1.99
CA GLY A 66 -3.97 9.91 -2.84
C GLY A 66 -4.24 8.54 -2.25
N PHE A 67 -3.22 7.91 -1.68
CA PHE A 67 -3.34 6.62 -1.01
C PHE A 67 -4.15 6.74 0.28
N VAL A 68 -3.83 7.70 1.14
CA VAL A 68 -4.56 7.96 2.39
C VAL A 68 -6.03 8.20 2.10
N SER A 69 -6.35 9.12 1.20
CA SER A 69 -7.75 9.41 0.81
C SER A 69 -8.48 8.16 0.36
N PHE A 70 -7.81 7.30 -0.42
CA PHE A 70 -8.41 6.06 -0.90
C PHE A 70 -8.68 5.06 0.21
N ILE A 71 -7.71 4.78 1.10
CA ILE A 71 -7.89 3.78 2.17
C ILE A 71 -8.89 4.25 3.24
N ARG A 72 -9.11 5.57 3.40
CA ARG A 72 -10.14 6.13 4.29
C ARG A 72 -11.56 5.94 3.76
N ALA A 73 -11.72 6.06 2.45
CA ALA A 73 -13.00 5.93 1.76
C ALA A 73 -12.83 5.15 0.45
N PRO A 74 -12.65 3.83 0.49
CA PRO A 74 -12.59 3.01 -0.71
C PRO A 74 -13.92 3.13 -1.45
N ARG A 75 -13.86 3.40 -2.76
CA ARG A 75 -15.07 3.62 -3.56
C ARG A 75 -15.79 2.31 -3.83
N PRO A 76 -17.07 2.20 -3.46
CA PRO A 76 -17.86 1.01 -3.77
C PRO A 76 -18.16 0.86 -5.27
N ASP A 77 -18.11 1.96 -6.06
CA ASP A 77 -18.29 1.99 -7.51
C ASP A 77 -17.17 1.30 -8.31
N GLN A 78 -16.09 0.94 -7.64
CA GLN A 78 -14.99 0.17 -8.22
C GLN A 78 -14.92 -1.25 -7.66
N ALA A 79 -15.96 -1.72 -7.03
CA ALA A 79 -16.11 -3.12 -6.72
C ALA A 79 -16.01 -3.93 -8.03
N PRO A 80 -15.27 -5.04 -8.04
CA PRO A 80 -15.24 -5.91 -9.20
C PRO A 80 -16.68 -6.34 -9.55
N PRO A 81 -16.96 -6.63 -10.83
CA PRO A 81 -18.29 -7.04 -11.25
C PRO A 81 -18.78 -8.18 -10.36
N ALA A 82 -20.05 -8.22 -10.09
CA ALA A 82 -20.86 -8.96 -9.10
C ALA A 82 -20.42 -10.37 -8.60
N ALA A 83 -19.30 -10.89 -9.07
CA ALA A 83 -18.75 -12.18 -8.66
C ALA A 83 -17.87 -12.12 -7.38
N SER A 84 -17.50 -10.94 -6.90
CA SER A 84 -16.71 -10.79 -5.67
C SER A 84 -17.49 -9.94 -4.67
N THR A 85 -17.94 -10.59 -3.61
CA THR A 85 -18.58 -9.96 -2.45
C THR A 85 -17.58 -9.21 -1.56
N LEU A 86 -16.29 -9.22 -1.89
CA LEU A 86 -15.22 -8.63 -1.10
C LEU A 86 -14.91 -7.22 -1.60
N SER A 87 -15.38 -6.23 -0.85
CA SER A 87 -14.95 -4.84 -1.01
C SER A 87 -13.74 -4.54 -0.10
N MET A 88 -12.86 -3.65 -0.55
CA MET A 88 -11.77 -3.18 0.29
C MET A 88 -12.35 -2.48 1.54
N PRO A 89 -11.95 -2.87 2.76
CA PRO A 89 -12.41 -2.20 3.97
C PRO A 89 -11.85 -0.77 4.05
N SER A 90 -12.57 0.12 4.74
CA SER A 90 -12.04 1.44 5.08
C SER A 90 -11.19 1.36 6.34
N TYR A 91 -10.04 2.04 6.32
CA TYR A 91 -9.13 2.13 7.45
C TYR A 91 -9.18 3.53 8.06
N GLY A 92 -9.76 3.67 9.26
CA GLY A 92 -9.76 4.92 10.00
C GLY A 92 -8.38 5.29 10.56
N VAL A 93 -8.19 6.55 10.97
CA VAL A 93 -6.92 7.03 11.52
C VAL A 93 -6.47 6.31 12.79
N THR A 94 -7.43 5.75 13.54
CA THR A 94 -7.16 4.98 14.77
C THR A 94 -6.64 3.57 14.48
N SER A 95 -7.03 2.98 13.34
CA SER A 95 -6.57 1.64 12.94
C SER A 95 -5.29 1.70 12.09
N LEU A 96 -5.12 2.75 11.32
CA LEU A 96 -3.96 2.97 10.46
C LEU A 96 -3.71 4.49 10.34
N SER A 97 -2.78 5.04 11.12
CA SER A 97 -2.46 6.47 11.08
C SER A 97 -1.92 6.89 9.70
N ASP A 98 -1.89 8.19 9.41
CA ASP A 98 -1.36 8.69 8.13
C ASP A 98 0.14 8.38 7.98
N ARG A 99 0.89 8.38 9.07
CA ARG A 99 2.29 7.94 9.08
C ARG A 99 2.41 6.46 8.70
N GLN A 100 1.61 5.59 9.31
CA GLN A 100 1.58 4.16 8.98
C GLN A 100 1.09 3.92 7.55
N ALA A 101 0.17 4.73 7.06
CA ALA A 101 -0.24 4.67 5.65
C ALA A 101 0.91 5.05 4.70
N ALA A 102 1.74 6.04 5.05
CA ALA A 102 2.94 6.37 4.28
C ALA A 102 3.96 5.22 4.29
N ASP A 103 4.15 4.56 5.43
CA ASP A 103 5.02 3.39 5.56
C ASP A 103 4.49 2.24 4.68
N LEU A 104 3.20 1.97 4.75
CA LEU A 104 2.52 0.96 3.93
C LEU A 104 2.67 1.24 2.43
N LEU A 105 2.45 2.49 1.99
CA LEU A 105 2.66 2.89 0.61
C LEU A 105 4.12 2.69 0.17
N SER A 106 5.08 3.01 1.05
CA SER A 106 6.51 2.81 0.76
C SER A 106 6.83 1.34 0.53
N TYR A 107 6.22 0.42 1.28
CA TYR A 107 6.34 -1.01 1.04
C TYR A 107 5.66 -1.42 -0.28
N ILE A 108 4.43 -0.98 -0.53
CA ILE A 108 3.71 -1.28 -1.77
C ILE A 108 4.54 -0.84 -2.99
N LYS A 109 5.23 0.30 -2.91
CA LYS A 109 6.11 0.79 -3.99
C LYS A 109 7.33 -0.09 -4.27
N THR A 110 7.63 -1.07 -3.43
CA THR A 110 8.66 -2.08 -3.73
C THR A 110 8.14 -3.23 -4.61
N PHE A 111 6.83 -3.31 -4.83
CA PHE A 111 6.22 -4.38 -5.63
C PHE A 111 6.67 -4.33 -7.09
N LYS A 112 6.73 -5.51 -7.69
CA LYS A 112 7.08 -5.70 -9.10
C LYS A 112 5.94 -6.43 -9.81
N PRO A 113 5.75 -6.24 -11.11
CA PRO A 113 4.69 -6.90 -11.88
C PRO A 113 5.01 -8.40 -12.14
N THR A 114 5.61 -9.05 -11.17
CA THR A 114 6.02 -10.46 -11.25
C THR A 114 5.52 -11.20 -10.02
N THR A 115 5.15 -12.47 -10.19
CA THR A 115 4.78 -13.34 -9.07
C THR A 115 5.97 -13.44 -8.10
N PRO A 116 5.76 -13.24 -6.79
CA PRO A 116 6.84 -13.35 -5.81
C PRO A 116 7.39 -14.78 -5.77
N PRO A 117 8.68 -14.97 -5.55
CA PRO A 117 9.25 -16.30 -5.32
C PRO A 117 8.58 -16.99 -4.13
N LEU A 118 8.38 -18.30 -4.19
CA LEU A 118 7.72 -19.08 -3.14
C LEU A 118 8.33 -18.85 -1.75
N LYS A 119 9.66 -18.68 -1.68
CA LYS A 119 10.39 -18.40 -0.44
C LYS A 119 9.95 -17.09 0.23
N ASP A 120 9.42 -16.13 -0.54
CA ASP A 120 9.00 -14.82 -0.07
C ASP A 120 7.52 -14.81 0.34
N ILE A 121 6.83 -15.95 0.19
CA ILE A 121 5.46 -16.16 0.65
C ILE A 121 5.51 -16.90 2.01
N PRO A 122 5.31 -16.20 3.15
CA PRO A 122 5.59 -16.77 4.47
C PRO A 122 4.82 -18.05 4.77
N LEU A 123 3.56 -18.13 4.33
CA LEU A 123 2.72 -19.30 4.54
C LEU A 123 3.24 -20.50 3.75
N LEU A 124 3.53 -20.33 2.46
CA LEU A 124 4.04 -21.43 1.63
C LEU A 124 5.43 -21.87 2.08
N ASN A 125 6.30 -20.92 2.42
CA ASN A 125 7.62 -21.25 2.96
C ASN A 125 7.52 -22.07 4.25
N ARG A 126 6.60 -21.73 5.15
CA ARG A 126 6.34 -22.52 6.35
C ARG A 126 5.84 -23.92 6.01
N MET A 127 4.84 -24.05 5.14
CA MET A 127 4.28 -25.34 4.72
C MET A 127 5.34 -26.23 4.06
N LEU A 128 6.22 -25.68 3.22
CA LEU A 128 7.30 -26.43 2.60
C LEU A 128 8.32 -26.94 3.64
N ASN A 129 8.65 -26.09 4.62
CA ASN A 129 9.60 -26.44 5.67
C ASN A 129 9.03 -27.44 6.69
N GLU A 130 7.75 -27.38 6.98
CA GLU A 130 7.04 -28.28 7.89
C GLU A 130 6.66 -29.59 7.19
N GLY A 131 6.18 -29.52 5.95
CA GLY A 131 5.86 -30.70 5.13
C GLY A 131 7.05 -31.60 4.87
N GLY A 132 8.23 -31.02 4.68
CA GLY A 132 9.49 -31.78 4.59
C GLY A 132 9.87 -32.56 5.86
N LYS A 133 9.39 -32.10 7.02
CA LYS A 133 9.59 -32.78 8.31
C LYS A 133 8.56 -33.87 8.60
N ALA A 134 7.36 -33.76 8.03
CA ALA A 134 6.26 -34.71 8.19
C ALA A 134 6.43 -35.96 7.30
N SER A 135 7.31 -35.92 6.32
CA SER A 135 7.63 -37.08 5.45
C SER A 135 8.71 -37.98 6.06
N GLY A 136 8.53 -38.37 7.32
CA GLY A 136 9.27 -39.50 7.89
C GLY A 136 8.94 -40.76 7.09
N PRO A 137 9.83 -41.77 7.05
CA PRO A 137 9.62 -43.01 6.31
C PRO A 137 8.31 -43.64 6.73
N ILE A 138 7.40 -43.82 5.74
CA ILE A 138 6.17 -44.58 5.94
C ILE A 138 6.65 -45.99 6.33
N ALA A 139 6.45 -46.37 7.61
CA ALA A 139 6.73 -47.73 8.06
C ALA A 139 5.93 -48.71 7.20
N LYS A 140 6.65 -49.62 6.55
CA LYS A 140 6.05 -50.71 5.76
C LYS A 140 5.47 -51.76 6.70
#